data_e95545740b1cde9b45afd84773552531
#
_entry.id   e95545740b1cde9b45afd84773552531
#
_cell.length_a   1.000
_cell.length_b   1.000
_cell.length_c   1.000
_cell.angle_alpha   90.00
_cell.angle_beta   90.00
_cell.angle_gamma   90.00
#
_symmetry.space_group_name_H-M   'P 1'
#
loop_
_entity.id
_entity.type
_entity.pdbx_description
1 polymer ?
#
loop_
_entity_poly.entity_id
_entity_poly.type
_entity_poly.pdbx_seq_one_letter_code
_entity_poly.pdbx_strand_id
1 'polypeptide(L)'
;MSTALRFSRIEPETQGSLLTEIRNILNEVGAHNAESYNDRYWDWQYKDLPTGISFVYAAWDEDRIIGYYHVPVYRALIDGQNQLIGNVQDVAVSSDFRGTGVFRSLSEFANLDLDTTEINFLYTFPNKSSIRTFLSYNDFSPIRTLPSYFRPIDTGKILQQIRPWFRIVRFLGLVVDFLLNTFSKSISLDLDDASVERFIEIDESIELVFREYGKSFSNHIIRDAAWLDWRYLQSVRGRHQILGLVECGQLTAVIVLKEETIRNTSVCVIMDFAFTDGKEKSLLYLIQNILVNPSMTDWDSSLIYISASSPFLSSLKQLGFIQIPQSLNPRVLNLLGRSVNPLAKESFIRMDNWLITLGDWDVF
;
A
#
# COMPACT_ATOMS: atom_id res chain seq x y z
N MET A 1 37.32 -22.19 -5.76
CA MET A 1 36.27 -23.19 -5.45
C MET A 1 35.01 -22.40 -5.23
N SER A 2 33.95 -22.62 -5.97
CA SER A 2 32.66 -21.95 -5.69
C SER A 2 32.10 -22.57 -4.42
N THR A 3 32.09 -21.82 -3.33
CA THR A 3 31.42 -22.21 -2.09
C THR A 3 29.95 -22.46 -2.43
N ALA A 4 29.40 -23.58 -1.97
CA ALA A 4 27.98 -23.88 -2.18
C ALA A 4 27.16 -22.88 -1.36
N LEU A 5 26.28 -22.14 -2.03
CA LEU A 5 25.35 -21.21 -1.36
C LEU A 5 24.44 -21.99 -0.41
N ARG A 6 24.20 -21.44 0.78
CA ARG A 6 23.27 -21.98 1.77
C ARG A 6 22.00 -21.14 1.77
N PHE A 7 20.84 -21.78 1.88
CA PHE A 7 19.54 -21.13 2.06
C PHE A 7 18.93 -21.57 3.36
N SER A 8 18.36 -20.65 4.13
CA SER A 8 17.70 -20.99 5.39
C SER A 8 16.56 -20.03 5.70
N ARG A 9 15.57 -20.54 6.41
CA ARG A 9 14.64 -19.71 7.17
C ARG A 9 15.38 -19.15 8.38
N ILE A 10 15.12 -17.90 8.72
CA ILE A 10 15.67 -17.24 9.90
C ILE A 10 14.61 -17.29 11.00
N GLU A 11 14.94 -17.92 12.12
CA GLU A 11 14.03 -17.99 13.26
C GLU A 11 13.87 -16.64 13.93
N PRO A 12 12.68 -16.33 14.52
CA PRO A 12 12.38 -15.03 15.10
C PRO A 12 13.40 -14.55 16.15
N GLU A 13 13.95 -15.47 16.93
CA GLU A 13 14.91 -15.18 17.99
C GLU A 13 16.25 -14.66 17.45
N THR A 14 16.63 -15.09 16.26
CA THR A 14 17.90 -14.70 15.62
C THR A 14 17.78 -13.51 14.69
N GLN A 15 16.56 -13.15 14.31
CA GLN A 15 16.32 -12.09 13.31
C GLN A 15 16.97 -10.76 13.68
N GLY A 16 16.87 -10.33 14.94
CA GLY A 16 17.42 -9.06 15.40
C GLY A 16 18.95 -8.97 15.29
N SER A 17 19.68 -10.07 15.48
CA SER A 17 21.14 -10.10 15.35
C SER A 17 21.63 -9.90 13.92
N LEU A 18 20.79 -10.19 12.92
CA LEU A 18 21.07 -10.08 11.50
C LEU A 18 20.59 -8.77 10.87
N LEU A 19 19.93 -7.92 11.65
CA LEU A 19 19.30 -6.68 11.17
C LEU A 19 20.31 -5.77 10.43
N THR A 20 21.54 -5.68 10.90
CA THR A 20 22.57 -4.86 10.26
C THR A 20 22.93 -5.37 8.87
N GLU A 21 23.07 -6.69 8.69
CA GLU A 21 23.38 -7.29 7.41
C GLU A 21 22.22 -7.15 6.43
N ILE A 22 21.00 -7.41 6.89
CA ILE A 22 19.78 -7.23 6.12
C ILE A 22 19.65 -5.77 5.67
N ARG A 23 19.87 -4.82 6.56
CA ARG A 23 19.86 -3.38 6.24
C ARG A 23 20.90 -3.03 5.16
N ASN A 24 22.10 -3.58 5.24
CA ASN A 24 23.14 -3.33 4.25
C ASN A 24 22.70 -3.80 2.85
N ILE A 25 22.12 -4.99 2.74
CA ILE A 25 21.62 -5.51 1.46
C ILE A 25 20.45 -4.66 0.92
N LEU A 26 19.51 -4.26 1.78
CA LEU A 26 18.39 -3.41 1.40
C LEU A 26 18.87 -2.02 0.95
N ASN A 27 19.93 -1.49 1.58
CA ASN A 27 20.60 -0.26 1.15
C ASN A 27 21.20 -0.39 -0.26
N GLU A 28 21.90 -1.49 -0.54
CA GLU A 28 22.53 -1.73 -1.85
C GLU A 28 21.51 -1.78 -3.00
N VAL A 29 20.29 -2.21 -2.74
CA VAL A 29 19.23 -2.25 -3.77
C VAL A 29 18.48 -0.92 -3.91
N GLY A 30 18.88 0.10 -3.15
CA GLY A 30 18.21 1.41 -3.18
C GLY A 30 16.78 1.34 -2.63
N ALA A 31 16.52 0.44 -1.69
CA ALA A 31 15.27 0.43 -0.95
C ALA A 31 15.06 1.83 -0.38
N HIS A 32 13.93 2.45 -0.73
CA HIS A 32 13.63 3.80 -0.29
C HIS A 32 13.68 3.86 1.25
N ASN A 33 14.54 4.74 1.77
CA ASN A 33 14.76 4.97 3.20
C ASN A 33 15.37 3.77 3.97
N ALA A 34 16.52 3.32 3.53
CA ALA A 34 17.28 2.31 4.28
C ALA A 34 17.61 2.74 5.74
N GLU A 35 17.65 4.05 6.01
CA GLU A 35 17.70 4.59 7.37
C GLU A 35 16.46 4.26 8.20
N SER A 36 15.32 3.99 7.53
CA SER A 36 14.06 3.58 8.18
C SER A 36 14.11 2.15 8.72
N TYR A 37 15.01 1.30 8.22
CA TYR A 37 15.18 -0.07 8.71
C TYR A 37 15.97 -0.08 10.03
N ASN A 38 15.42 0.51 11.07
CA ASN A 38 15.92 0.48 12.44
C ASN A 38 15.20 -0.59 13.26
N ASP A 39 15.59 -0.76 14.53
CA ASP A 39 15.00 -1.77 15.40
C ASP A 39 13.49 -1.59 15.57
N ARG A 40 13.01 -0.34 15.66
CA ARG A 40 11.59 -0.04 15.77
C ARG A 40 10.81 -0.44 14.50
N TYR A 41 11.37 -0.21 13.32
CA TYR A 41 10.78 -0.68 12.06
C TYR A 41 10.72 -2.20 12.03
N TRP A 42 11.82 -2.84 12.46
CA TRP A 42 11.90 -4.28 12.54
C TRP A 42 10.82 -4.85 13.46
N ASP A 43 10.71 -4.34 14.70
CA ASP A 43 9.70 -4.82 15.63
C ASP A 43 8.30 -4.64 15.05
N TRP A 44 7.95 -3.46 14.55
CA TRP A 44 6.65 -3.18 13.95
C TRP A 44 6.32 -4.11 12.78
N GLN A 45 7.26 -4.30 11.85
CA GLN A 45 7.01 -5.00 10.59
C GLN A 45 7.13 -6.52 10.71
N TYR A 46 7.87 -7.03 11.69
CA TYR A 46 8.24 -8.44 11.78
C TYR A 46 7.70 -9.14 13.03
N LYS A 47 7.46 -8.42 14.13
CA LYS A 47 7.01 -8.98 15.41
C LYS A 47 5.60 -8.53 15.81
N ASP A 48 5.29 -7.25 15.62
CA ASP A 48 4.05 -6.63 16.11
C ASP A 48 2.89 -6.77 15.12
N LEU A 49 3.03 -7.63 14.11
CA LEU A 49 1.94 -7.96 13.17
C LEU A 49 0.71 -8.48 13.91
N PRO A 50 -0.51 -8.09 13.51
CA PRO A 50 -1.75 -8.58 14.14
C PRO A 50 -1.91 -10.10 14.15
N THR A 51 -1.28 -10.80 13.20
CA THR A 51 -1.24 -12.27 13.17
C THR A 51 -0.12 -12.85 14.02
N GLY A 52 0.90 -12.05 14.37
CA GLY A 52 2.14 -12.54 15.00
C GLY A 52 2.98 -13.44 14.09
N ILE A 53 2.68 -13.53 12.80
CA ILE A 53 3.33 -14.46 11.87
C ILE A 53 4.09 -13.69 10.80
N SER A 54 5.40 -13.96 10.70
CA SER A 54 6.28 -13.40 9.69
C SER A 54 7.36 -14.43 9.32
N PHE A 55 7.57 -14.66 8.03
CA PHE A 55 8.59 -15.57 7.53
C PHE A 55 9.73 -14.79 6.91
N VAL A 56 10.94 -15.11 7.33
CA VAL A 56 12.17 -14.50 6.83
C VAL A 56 13.09 -15.57 6.28
N TYR A 57 13.60 -15.36 5.08
CA TYR A 57 14.53 -16.29 4.43
C TYR A 57 15.79 -15.56 4.01
N ALA A 58 16.93 -16.23 4.12
CA ALA A 58 18.22 -15.72 3.68
C ALA A 58 18.98 -16.70 2.79
N ALA A 59 19.72 -16.11 1.85
CA ALA A 59 20.78 -16.78 1.11
C ALA A 59 22.12 -16.35 1.69
N TRP A 60 23.05 -17.29 1.89
CA TRP A 60 24.32 -17.12 2.54
C TRP A 60 25.47 -17.52 1.62
N ASP A 61 26.51 -16.71 1.62
CA ASP A 61 27.83 -17.05 1.15
C ASP A 61 28.76 -17.09 2.37
N GLU A 62 29.16 -18.30 2.77
CA GLU A 62 29.78 -18.56 4.09
C GLU A 62 28.89 -18.05 5.24
N ASP A 63 29.34 -17.07 6.01
CA ASP A 63 28.62 -16.47 7.13
C ASP A 63 27.95 -15.11 6.78
N ARG A 64 28.06 -14.66 5.53
CA ARG A 64 27.48 -13.40 5.05
C ARG A 64 26.12 -13.62 4.42
N ILE A 65 25.12 -12.83 4.77
CA ILE A 65 23.85 -12.77 4.07
C ILE A 65 24.05 -12.04 2.73
N ILE A 66 23.71 -12.72 1.63
CA ILE A 66 23.79 -12.19 0.26
C ILE A 66 22.44 -12.06 -0.42
N GLY A 67 21.40 -12.61 0.17
CA GLY A 67 20.02 -12.51 -0.30
C GLY A 67 19.03 -12.53 0.84
N TYR A 68 17.92 -11.83 0.66
CA TYR A 68 16.90 -11.63 1.68
C TYR A 68 15.51 -11.69 1.06
N TYR A 69 14.55 -12.31 1.77
CA TYR A 69 13.19 -12.49 1.31
C TYR A 69 12.25 -12.53 2.53
N HIS A 70 11.26 -11.64 2.57
CA HIS A 70 10.38 -11.47 3.72
C HIS A 70 8.91 -11.67 3.32
N VAL A 71 8.15 -12.34 4.20
CA VAL A 71 6.73 -12.63 4.01
C VAL A 71 5.97 -12.41 5.31
N PRO A 72 5.50 -11.17 5.61
CA PRO A 72 4.51 -10.96 6.65
C PRO A 72 3.17 -11.59 6.26
N VAL A 73 2.45 -12.10 7.24
CA VAL A 73 1.19 -12.82 7.05
C VAL A 73 0.03 -12.00 7.56
N TYR A 74 -1.03 -11.93 6.76
CA TYR A 74 -2.26 -11.21 7.09
C TYR A 74 -3.47 -12.14 7.07
N ARG A 75 -4.51 -11.75 7.80
CA ARG A 75 -5.84 -12.37 7.67
C ARG A 75 -6.57 -11.74 6.49
N ALA A 76 -7.15 -12.56 5.66
CA ALA A 76 -7.93 -12.12 4.50
C ALA A 76 -9.23 -12.89 4.39
N LEU A 77 -10.23 -12.27 3.81
CA LEU A 77 -11.41 -12.94 3.32
C LEU A 77 -11.17 -13.32 1.86
N ILE A 78 -11.26 -14.60 1.53
CA ILE A 78 -11.11 -15.13 0.17
C ILE A 78 -12.32 -16.02 -0.13
N ASP A 79 -13.13 -15.63 -1.09
CA ASP A 79 -14.42 -16.28 -1.42
C ASP A 79 -15.31 -16.51 -0.18
N GLY A 80 -15.37 -15.50 0.70
CA GLY A 80 -16.18 -15.55 1.92
C GLY A 80 -15.59 -16.39 3.05
N GLN A 81 -14.36 -16.91 2.92
CA GLN A 81 -13.68 -17.71 3.94
C GLN A 81 -12.47 -16.97 4.50
N ASN A 82 -12.29 -17.03 5.83
CA ASN A 82 -11.09 -16.51 6.47
C ASN A 82 -9.89 -17.37 6.10
N GLN A 83 -8.85 -16.71 5.57
CA GLN A 83 -7.62 -17.33 5.11
C GLN A 83 -6.40 -16.56 5.63
N LEU A 84 -5.25 -17.25 5.73
CA LEU A 84 -3.96 -16.61 5.90
C LEU A 84 -3.31 -16.40 4.53
N ILE A 85 -2.86 -15.17 4.28
CA ILE A 85 -2.17 -14.79 3.05
C ILE A 85 -0.84 -14.12 3.37
N GLY A 86 0.20 -14.40 2.58
CA GLY A 86 1.51 -13.79 2.72
C GLY A 86 1.74 -12.68 1.71
N ASN A 87 2.31 -11.56 2.17
CA ASN A 87 2.78 -10.50 1.30
C ASN A 87 4.29 -10.64 1.09
N VAL A 88 4.72 -10.98 -0.13
CA VAL A 88 6.15 -11.05 -0.44
C VAL A 88 6.69 -9.65 -0.66
N GLN A 89 7.54 -9.21 0.26
CA GLN A 89 8.13 -7.87 0.28
C GLN A 89 9.61 -7.89 0.68
N ASP A 90 10.27 -6.73 0.64
CA ASP A 90 11.68 -6.55 1.06
C ASP A 90 12.64 -7.57 0.44
N VAL A 91 12.41 -7.93 -0.83
CA VAL A 91 13.24 -8.90 -1.53
C VAL A 91 14.48 -8.23 -2.09
N ALA A 92 15.65 -8.70 -1.69
CA ALA A 92 16.92 -8.11 -2.10
C ALA A 92 18.00 -9.18 -2.33
N VAL A 93 18.94 -8.88 -3.23
CA VAL A 93 20.19 -9.64 -3.44
C VAL A 93 21.34 -8.66 -3.54
N SER A 94 22.44 -8.93 -2.81
CA SER A 94 23.66 -8.14 -2.84
C SER A 94 24.14 -7.92 -4.29
N SER A 95 24.68 -6.73 -4.55
CA SER A 95 25.11 -6.29 -5.90
C SER A 95 26.05 -7.29 -6.57
N ASP A 96 26.96 -7.88 -5.81
CA ASP A 96 27.99 -8.80 -6.31
C ASP A 96 27.41 -10.15 -6.77
N PHE A 97 26.21 -10.48 -6.31
CA PHE A 97 25.52 -11.74 -6.61
C PHE A 97 24.31 -11.56 -7.55
N ARG A 98 24.07 -10.37 -8.09
CA ARG A 98 23.00 -10.15 -9.05
C ARG A 98 23.30 -10.86 -10.38
N GLY A 99 22.25 -11.45 -10.95
CA GLY A 99 22.38 -12.21 -12.21
C GLY A 99 22.98 -13.62 -12.05
N THR A 100 23.36 -14.03 -10.84
CA THR A 100 23.94 -15.38 -10.57
C THR A 100 22.90 -16.43 -10.23
N GLY A 101 21.61 -16.09 -10.19
CA GLY A 101 20.52 -17.02 -9.85
C GLY A 101 20.14 -17.06 -8.37
N VAL A 102 20.83 -16.33 -7.49
CA VAL A 102 20.57 -16.33 -6.02
C VAL A 102 19.11 -16.02 -5.71
N PHE A 103 18.52 -14.98 -6.35
CA PHE A 103 17.11 -14.65 -6.11
C PHE A 103 16.17 -15.82 -6.46
N ARG A 104 16.41 -16.47 -7.60
CA ARG A 104 15.62 -17.61 -8.03
C ARG A 104 15.69 -18.74 -6.99
N SER A 105 16.89 -19.15 -6.61
CA SER A 105 17.08 -20.27 -5.68
C SER A 105 16.54 -19.94 -4.27
N LEU A 106 16.71 -18.69 -3.80
CA LEU A 106 16.16 -18.24 -2.53
C LEU A 106 14.62 -18.27 -2.53
N SER A 107 14.00 -17.77 -3.60
CA SER A 107 12.55 -17.77 -3.70
C SER A 107 11.95 -19.17 -3.91
N GLU A 108 12.65 -20.05 -4.64
CA GLU A 108 12.27 -21.47 -4.74
C GLU A 108 12.32 -22.15 -3.37
N PHE A 109 13.39 -21.91 -2.59
CA PHE A 109 13.52 -22.41 -1.22
C PHE A 109 12.39 -21.88 -0.32
N ALA A 110 12.15 -20.56 -0.33
CA ALA A 110 11.08 -19.93 0.44
C ALA A 110 9.69 -20.49 0.07
N ASN A 111 9.42 -20.66 -1.22
CA ASN A 111 8.14 -21.21 -1.70
C ASN A 111 7.92 -22.65 -1.22
N LEU A 112 8.95 -23.50 -1.25
CA LEU A 112 8.85 -24.89 -0.77
C LEU A 112 8.56 -24.94 0.75
N ASP A 113 9.16 -24.06 1.54
CA ASP A 113 8.88 -23.98 2.98
C ASP A 113 7.46 -23.44 3.23
N LEU A 114 7.07 -22.37 2.54
CA LEU A 114 5.73 -21.77 2.64
C LEU A 114 4.61 -22.74 2.22
N ASP A 115 4.86 -23.63 1.26
CA ASP A 115 3.91 -24.65 0.83
C ASP A 115 3.60 -25.69 1.94
N THR A 116 4.40 -25.71 3.01
CA THR A 116 4.18 -26.55 4.21
C THR A 116 3.42 -25.84 5.33
N THR A 117 3.13 -24.54 5.16
CA THR A 117 2.46 -23.72 6.17
C THR A 117 0.95 -23.63 5.95
N GLU A 118 0.25 -22.94 6.86
CA GLU A 118 -1.19 -22.68 6.74
C GLU A 118 -1.52 -21.51 5.79
N ILE A 119 -0.51 -20.93 5.12
CA ILE A 119 -0.72 -19.87 4.13
C ILE A 119 -1.35 -20.47 2.87
N ASN A 120 -2.44 -19.90 2.40
CA ASN A 120 -3.12 -20.37 1.20
C ASN A 120 -2.71 -19.60 -0.05
N PHE A 121 -2.32 -18.33 0.10
CA PHE A 121 -1.99 -17.43 -1.00
C PHE A 121 -0.82 -16.53 -0.68
N LEU A 122 -0.02 -16.23 -1.69
CA LEU A 122 1.00 -15.20 -1.66
C LEU A 122 0.64 -14.09 -2.66
N TYR A 123 0.87 -12.84 -2.28
CA TYR A 123 0.79 -11.72 -3.20
C TYR A 123 2.04 -10.84 -3.10
N THR A 124 2.29 -10.03 -4.11
CA THR A 124 3.41 -9.09 -4.14
C THR A 124 3.13 -7.94 -5.10
N PHE A 125 3.79 -6.81 -4.85
CA PHE A 125 3.83 -5.66 -5.75
C PHE A 125 5.27 -5.47 -6.27
N PRO A 126 5.72 -6.27 -7.23
CA PRO A 126 7.09 -6.22 -7.70
C PRO A 126 7.37 -4.93 -8.47
N ASN A 127 8.59 -4.46 -8.36
CA ASN A 127 9.11 -3.38 -9.19
C ASN A 127 9.51 -3.91 -10.60
N LYS A 128 9.93 -2.99 -11.49
CA LYS A 128 10.32 -3.34 -12.88
C LYS A 128 11.46 -4.36 -12.96
N SER A 129 12.35 -4.40 -11.98
CA SER A 129 13.50 -5.32 -11.99
C SER A 129 13.14 -6.72 -11.51
N SER A 130 12.21 -6.86 -10.57
CA SER A 130 11.83 -8.13 -9.96
C SER A 130 10.64 -8.83 -10.62
N ILE A 131 9.76 -8.08 -11.31
CA ILE A 131 8.52 -8.63 -11.89
C ILE A 131 8.76 -9.84 -12.82
N ARG A 132 9.82 -9.78 -13.65
CA ARG A 132 10.15 -10.87 -14.58
C ARG A 132 10.50 -12.16 -13.82
N THR A 133 11.21 -12.04 -12.71
CA THR A 133 11.62 -13.21 -11.93
C THR A 133 10.41 -13.87 -11.25
N PHE A 134 9.51 -13.08 -10.66
CA PHE A 134 8.27 -13.61 -10.09
C PHE A 134 7.43 -14.36 -11.13
N LEU A 135 7.25 -13.79 -12.32
CA LEU A 135 6.45 -14.40 -13.38
C LEU A 135 7.11 -15.63 -14.03
N SER A 136 8.45 -15.64 -14.16
CA SER A 136 9.14 -16.69 -14.94
C SER A 136 9.60 -17.88 -14.09
N TYR A 137 9.79 -17.70 -12.77
CA TYR A 137 10.48 -18.69 -11.94
C TYR A 137 9.77 -19.01 -10.63
N ASN A 138 8.75 -18.23 -10.21
CA ASN A 138 8.16 -18.35 -8.89
C ASN A 138 6.66 -18.64 -8.90
N ASP A 139 6.12 -19.08 -10.04
CA ASP A 139 4.70 -19.42 -10.24
C ASP A 139 3.70 -18.31 -9.88
N PHE A 140 4.16 -17.05 -9.80
CA PHE A 140 3.26 -15.92 -9.66
C PHE A 140 2.56 -15.61 -10.98
N SER A 141 1.29 -15.29 -10.90
CA SER A 141 0.47 -14.86 -12.03
C SER A 141 0.08 -13.39 -11.88
N PRO A 142 -0.01 -12.64 -12.99
CA PRO A 142 -0.50 -11.27 -12.93
C PRO A 142 -1.95 -11.27 -12.46
N ILE A 143 -2.20 -10.49 -11.44
CA ILE A 143 -3.54 -10.25 -10.96
C ILE A 143 -4.11 -8.99 -11.60
N ARG A 144 -3.57 -7.86 -11.30
CA ARG A 144 -4.09 -6.59 -11.79
C ARG A 144 -3.01 -5.52 -11.76
N THR A 145 -3.11 -4.57 -12.68
CA THR A 145 -2.43 -3.28 -12.51
C THR A 145 -3.45 -2.31 -11.93
N LEU A 146 -3.15 -1.72 -10.78
CA LEU A 146 -4.06 -0.81 -10.11
C LEU A 146 -4.12 0.53 -10.85
N PRO A 147 -5.33 1.07 -11.11
CA PRO A 147 -5.49 2.42 -11.63
C PRO A 147 -5.08 3.43 -10.55
N SER A 148 -4.41 4.48 -10.99
CA SER A 148 -4.00 5.58 -10.11
C SER A 148 -4.66 6.86 -10.57
N TYR A 149 -5.07 7.68 -9.60
CA TYR A 149 -5.69 8.97 -9.83
C TYR A 149 -4.97 10.05 -9.02
N PHE A 150 -4.93 11.25 -9.54
CA PHE A 150 -4.42 12.40 -8.80
C PHE A 150 -5.32 13.62 -9.02
N ARG A 151 -5.28 14.52 -8.05
CA ARG A 151 -5.97 15.83 -8.11
C ARG A 151 -5.00 16.89 -7.61
N PRO A 152 -4.57 17.84 -8.47
CA PRO A 152 -3.81 19.01 -8.02
C PRO A 152 -4.64 19.84 -7.04
N ILE A 153 -3.97 20.34 -5.98
CA ILE A 153 -4.52 21.31 -5.03
C ILE A 153 -3.90 22.68 -5.31
N ASP A 154 -2.59 22.70 -5.57
CA ASP A 154 -1.83 23.89 -5.94
C ASP A 154 -0.90 23.58 -7.12
N THR A 155 -1.43 23.73 -8.34
CA THR A 155 -0.65 23.50 -9.57
C THR A 155 0.53 24.45 -9.67
N GLY A 156 0.42 25.66 -9.11
CA GLY A 156 1.50 26.63 -9.08
C GLY A 156 2.71 26.13 -8.29
N LYS A 157 2.50 25.51 -7.12
CA LYS A 157 3.57 24.87 -6.34
C LYS A 157 4.19 23.70 -7.08
N ILE A 158 3.38 22.83 -7.69
CA ILE A 158 3.88 21.68 -8.47
C ILE A 158 4.83 22.14 -9.57
N LEU A 159 4.43 23.15 -10.34
CA LEU A 159 5.23 23.70 -11.44
C LEU A 159 6.54 24.33 -10.94
N GLN A 160 6.52 25.04 -9.81
CA GLN A 160 7.72 25.61 -9.21
C GLN A 160 8.72 24.56 -8.72
N GLN A 161 8.24 23.43 -8.21
CA GLN A 161 9.07 22.32 -7.73
C GLN A 161 9.75 21.58 -8.91
N ILE A 162 9.06 21.47 -10.05
CA ILE A 162 9.62 20.85 -11.25
C ILE A 162 10.69 21.73 -11.89
N ARG A 163 10.48 23.05 -11.95
CA ARG A 163 11.43 24.02 -12.55
C ARG A 163 11.35 25.38 -11.83
N PRO A 164 12.36 25.74 -11.01
CA PRO A 164 12.35 26.96 -10.20
C PRO A 164 12.25 28.29 -10.98
N TRP A 165 12.70 28.30 -12.25
CA TRP A 165 12.59 29.50 -13.09
C TRP A 165 11.19 29.73 -13.67
N PHE A 166 10.27 28.77 -13.52
CA PHE A 166 8.86 28.89 -13.89
C PHE A 166 8.03 29.76 -12.93
N ARG A 167 8.64 30.66 -12.16
CA ARG A 167 7.88 31.61 -11.31
C ARG A 167 6.80 32.38 -12.08
N ILE A 168 7.03 32.67 -13.37
CA ILE A 168 6.05 33.30 -14.28
C ILE A 168 4.84 32.38 -14.53
N VAL A 169 5.00 31.06 -14.37
CA VAL A 169 3.97 30.04 -14.65
C VAL A 169 3.05 29.81 -13.46
N ARG A 170 3.29 30.45 -12.30
CA ARG A 170 2.35 30.41 -11.16
C ARG A 170 0.95 30.86 -11.56
N PHE A 171 0.87 31.86 -12.45
CA PHE A 171 -0.41 32.32 -13.00
C PHE A 171 -1.12 31.25 -13.83
N LEU A 172 -0.39 30.46 -14.62
CA LEU A 172 -0.99 29.33 -15.35
C LEU A 172 -1.49 28.25 -14.39
N GLY A 173 -0.79 28.03 -13.29
CA GLY A 173 -1.25 27.15 -12.21
C GLY A 173 -2.61 27.56 -11.66
N LEU A 174 -2.77 28.85 -11.34
CA LEU A 174 -4.04 29.39 -10.86
C LEU A 174 -5.19 29.21 -11.86
N VAL A 175 -4.91 29.36 -13.16
CA VAL A 175 -5.92 29.11 -14.21
C VAL A 175 -6.32 27.62 -14.25
N VAL A 176 -5.34 26.70 -14.17
CA VAL A 176 -5.62 25.26 -14.11
C VAL A 176 -6.45 24.92 -12.88
N ASP A 177 -6.06 25.42 -11.71
CA ASP A 177 -6.77 25.16 -10.45
C ASP A 177 -8.20 25.74 -10.51
N PHE A 178 -8.37 26.95 -11.07
CA PHE A 178 -9.69 27.55 -11.29
C PHE A 178 -10.56 26.69 -12.21
N LEU A 179 -10.02 26.21 -13.35
CA LEU A 179 -10.75 25.36 -14.27
C LEU A 179 -11.12 24.04 -13.60
N LEU A 180 -10.18 23.38 -12.92
CA LEU A 180 -10.45 22.14 -12.21
C LEU A 180 -11.54 22.29 -11.15
N ASN A 181 -11.54 23.41 -10.41
CA ASN A 181 -12.57 23.69 -9.41
C ASN A 181 -13.93 24.01 -10.06
N THR A 182 -13.94 24.74 -11.18
CA THR A 182 -15.18 25.11 -11.91
C THR A 182 -15.85 23.90 -12.53
N PHE A 183 -15.06 22.96 -13.09
CA PHE A 183 -15.60 21.75 -13.71
C PHE A 183 -15.82 20.59 -12.74
N SER A 184 -15.37 20.69 -11.50
CA SER A 184 -15.71 19.74 -10.45
C SER A 184 -17.15 19.91 -10.01
N LYS A 185 -17.85 18.79 -9.84
CA LYS A 185 -19.21 18.83 -9.28
C LYS A 185 -19.15 19.13 -7.80
N SER A 186 -19.99 20.05 -7.34
CA SER A 186 -20.22 20.19 -5.90
C SER A 186 -21.04 19.01 -5.41
N ILE A 187 -20.50 18.29 -4.45
CA ILE A 187 -21.23 17.22 -3.76
C ILE A 187 -21.93 17.85 -2.56
N SER A 188 -23.23 17.76 -2.53
CA SER A 188 -24.05 18.16 -1.37
C SER A 188 -24.67 16.93 -0.76
N LEU A 189 -24.71 16.90 0.56
CA LEU A 189 -25.52 15.95 1.32
C LEU A 189 -26.86 16.62 1.65
N ASP A 190 -27.93 15.87 1.51
CA ASP A 190 -29.29 16.35 1.84
C ASP A 190 -29.56 16.33 3.36
N LEU A 191 -28.52 16.52 4.16
CA LEU A 191 -28.56 16.39 5.62
C LEU A 191 -27.96 17.64 6.28
N ASP A 192 -28.72 18.26 7.17
CA ASP A 192 -28.28 19.41 7.97
C ASP A 192 -27.31 19.02 9.10
N ASP A 193 -27.17 17.73 9.41
CA ASP A 193 -26.35 17.20 10.53
C ASP A 193 -25.27 16.25 9.97
N ALA A 194 -24.26 16.83 9.31
CA ALA A 194 -23.10 16.13 8.85
C ALA A 194 -21.82 16.84 9.33
N SER A 195 -20.92 16.13 10.00
CA SER A 195 -19.64 16.65 10.48
C SER A 195 -18.47 15.78 10.03
N VAL A 196 -17.34 16.44 9.75
CA VAL A 196 -16.07 15.73 9.53
C VAL A 196 -15.31 15.67 10.84
N GLU A 197 -14.97 14.47 11.25
CA GLU A 197 -14.26 14.21 12.49
C GLU A 197 -12.87 13.61 12.24
N ARG A 198 -11.94 13.90 13.16
CA ARG A 198 -10.61 13.30 13.17
C ARG A 198 -10.54 12.26 14.27
N PHE A 199 -10.05 11.08 13.92
CA PHE A 199 -9.87 9.96 14.84
C PHE A 199 -8.39 9.79 15.20
N ILE A 200 -8.12 9.62 16.48
CA ILE A 200 -6.78 9.38 17.04
C ILE A 200 -6.63 7.96 17.60
N GLU A 201 -7.72 7.20 17.60
CA GLU A 201 -7.81 5.81 17.99
C GLU A 201 -8.76 5.06 17.05
N ILE A 202 -8.62 3.75 16.96
CA ILE A 202 -9.51 2.91 16.18
C ILE A 202 -10.61 2.40 17.13
N ASP A 203 -11.81 2.90 16.94
CA ASP A 203 -12.98 2.46 17.66
C ASP A 203 -13.84 1.47 16.84
N GLU A 204 -14.87 0.93 17.45
CA GLU A 204 -15.80 -0.02 16.82
C GLU A 204 -16.50 0.57 15.58
N SER A 205 -16.73 1.88 15.56
CA SER A 205 -17.42 2.55 14.45
C SER A 205 -16.56 2.55 13.18
N ILE A 206 -15.27 2.78 13.31
CA ILE A 206 -14.30 2.73 12.18
C ILE A 206 -14.20 1.29 11.65
N GLU A 207 -14.01 0.32 12.54
CA GLU A 207 -13.97 -1.10 12.16
C GLU A 207 -15.25 -1.52 11.43
N LEU A 208 -16.42 -1.08 11.94
CA LEU A 208 -17.71 -1.39 11.32
C LEU A 208 -17.78 -0.88 9.88
N VAL A 209 -17.38 0.36 9.61
CA VAL A 209 -17.40 0.95 8.27
C VAL A 209 -16.49 0.15 7.32
N PHE A 210 -15.27 -0.20 7.73
CA PHE A 210 -14.36 -1.02 6.92
C PHE A 210 -14.92 -2.44 6.69
N ARG A 211 -15.52 -3.05 7.70
CA ARG A 211 -16.15 -4.37 7.60
C ARG A 211 -17.36 -4.36 6.65
N GLU A 212 -18.22 -3.35 6.73
CA GLU A 212 -19.36 -3.22 5.81
C GLU A 212 -18.88 -2.99 4.36
N TYR A 213 -17.89 -2.13 4.16
CA TYR A 213 -17.32 -1.89 2.86
C TYR A 213 -16.69 -3.16 2.26
N GLY A 214 -15.97 -3.93 3.07
CA GLY A 214 -15.36 -5.19 2.69
C GLY A 214 -16.35 -6.22 2.14
N LYS A 215 -17.61 -6.24 2.64
CA LYS A 215 -18.66 -7.15 2.17
C LYS A 215 -18.97 -7.01 0.66
N SER A 216 -18.67 -5.86 0.07
CA SER A 216 -18.84 -5.63 -1.38
C SER A 216 -17.79 -6.36 -2.22
N PHE A 217 -16.81 -7.00 -1.60
CA PHE A 217 -15.70 -7.67 -2.27
C PHE A 217 -15.56 -9.12 -1.80
N SER A 218 -15.35 -10.04 -2.73
CA SER A 218 -15.12 -11.45 -2.36
C SER A 218 -13.76 -11.66 -1.71
N ASN A 219 -12.79 -10.81 -2.04
CA ASN A 219 -11.41 -10.96 -1.61
C ASN A 219 -10.86 -9.63 -1.07
N HIS A 220 -10.36 -9.63 0.16
CA HIS A 220 -9.70 -8.46 0.77
C HIS A 220 -8.94 -8.85 2.03
N ILE A 221 -7.93 -8.06 2.40
CA ILE A 221 -7.33 -8.13 3.74
C ILE A 221 -8.36 -7.65 4.76
N ILE A 222 -8.53 -8.39 5.84
CA ILE A 222 -9.46 -8.04 6.92
C ILE A 222 -8.91 -6.83 7.66
N ARG A 223 -9.67 -5.75 7.63
CA ARG A 223 -9.37 -4.48 8.29
C ARG A 223 -10.12 -4.39 9.63
N ASP A 224 -9.73 -5.26 10.56
CA ASP A 224 -10.21 -5.16 11.94
C ASP A 224 -9.43 -4.11 12.74
N ALA A 225 -9.88 -3.83 13.96
CA ALA A 225 -9.27 -2.81 14.81
C ALA A 225 -7.76 -3.05 15.01
N ALA A 226 -7.33 -4.30 15.20
CA ALA A 226 -5.92 -4.62 15.40
C ALA A 226 -5.07 -4.33 14.16
N TRP A 227 -5.58 -4.67 12.96
CA TRP A 227 -4.89 -4.39 11.71
C TRP A 227 -4.83 -2.88 11.42
N LEU A 228 -5.94 -2.15 11.60
CA LEU A 228 -6.02 -0.71 11.36
C LEU A 228 -5.11 0.07 12.32
N ASP A 229 -5.08 -0.30 13.60
CA ASP A 229 -4.23 0.31 14.62
C ASP A 229 -2.75 0.07 14.30
N TRP A 230 -2.36 -1.19 14.08
CA TRP A 230 -0.99 -1.55 13.68
C TRP A 230 -0.55 -0.81 12.41
N ARG A 231 -1.40 -0.83 11.37
CA ARG A 231 -1.03 -0.31 10.05
C ARG A 231 -0.92 1.20 10.00
N TYR A 232 -1.78 1.90 10.76
CA TYR A 232 -1.91 3.35 10.62
C TYR A 232 -1.49 4.13 11.87
N LEU A 233 -1.88 3.72 13.06
CA LEU A 233 -1.56 4.48 14.27
C LEU A 233 -0.19 4.11 14.86
N GLN A 234 0.17 2.84 14.81
CA GLN A 234 1.48 2.35 15.27
C GLN A 234 2.56 2.42 14.18
N SER A 235 2.19 2.80 12.96
CA SER A 235 3.12 2.84 11.83
C SER A 235 4.35 3.70 12.11
N VAL A 236 5.52 3.11 11.87
CA VAL A 236 6.81 3.80 11.97
C VAL A 236 7.25 4.45 10.65
N ARG A 237 6.48 4.25 9.57
CA ARG A 237 6.75 4.78 8.22
C ARG A 237 6.18 6.19 7.98
N GLY A 238 5.85 6.90 9.00
CA GLY A 238 5.28 8.24 8.93
C GLY A 238 3.91 8.33 9.59
N ARG A 239 3.46 9.56 9.74
CA ARG A 239 2.19 9.85 10.41
C ARG A 239 1.03 9.67 9.45
N HIS A 240 0.04 8.91 9.87
CA HIS A 240 -1.24 8.83 9.21
C HIS A 240 -2.27 9.73 9.91
N GLN A 241 -3.29 10.11 9.17
CA GLN A 241 -4.42 10.85 9.66
C GLN A 241 -5.71 10.15 9.24
N ILE A 242 -6.59 9.89 10.18
CA ILE A 242 -7.87 9.25 9.94
C ILE A 242 -8.96 10.30 10.06
N LEU A 243 -9.71 10.50 8.98
CA LEU A 243 -10.87 11.39 8.96
C LEU A 243 -12.11 10.56 8.65
N GLY A 244 -13.22 10.89 9.30
CA GLY A 244 -14.50 10.27 9.04
C GLY A 244 -15.60 11.29 8.83
N LEU A 245 -16.65 10.91 8.13
CA LEU A 245 -17.88 11.66 8.00
C LEU A 245 -18.95 11.03 8.90
N VAL A 246 -19.42 11.83 9.85
CA VAL A 246 -20.53 11.46 10.74
C VAL A 246 -21.79 12.13 10.22
N GLU A 247 -22.83 11.35 9.94
CA GLU A 247 -24.14 11.79 9.50
C GLU A 247 -25.20 11.31 10.51
N CYS A 248 -25.97 12.23 11.05
CA CYS A 248 -27.01 11.90 12.07
C CYS A 248 -26.45 11.03 13.23
N GLY A 249 -25.24 11.33 13.68
CA GLY A 249 -24.58 10.62 14.77
C GLY A 249 -23.99 9.25 14.40
N GLN A 250 -23.97 8.87 13.12
CA GLN A 250 -23.39 7.62 12.63
C GLN A 250 -22.21 7.88 11.71
N LEU A 251 -21.11 7.17 11.89
CA LEU A 251 -19.97 7.19 10.99
C LEU A 251 -20.31 6.46 9.68
N THR A 252 -20.29 7.18 8.56
CA THR A 252 -20.73 6.66 7.25
C THR A 252 -19.63 6.50 6.23
N ALA A 253 -18.53 7.25 6.38
CA ALA A 253 -17.36 7.13 5.54
C ALA A 253 -16.09 7.43 6.32
N VAL A 254 -15.00 6.75 5.97
CA VAL A 254 -13.67 6.90 6.56
C VAL A 254 -12.62 7.01 5.46
N ILE A 255 -11.62 7.84 5.67
CA ILE A 255 -10.44 7.97 4.81
C ILE A 255 -9.18 7.99 5.66
N VAL A 256 -8.16 7.27 5.22
CA VAL A 256 -6.83 7.28 5.84
C VAL A 256 -5.87 8.00 4.91
N LEU A 257 -5.22 9.02 5.42
CA LEU A 257 -4.34 9.91 4.70
C LEU A 257 -2.91 9.80 5.21
N LYS A 258 -1.94 10.04 4.32
CA LYS A 258 -0.52 10.16 4.65
C LYS A 258 0.13 11.22 3.78
N GLU A 259 1.08 11.97 4.33
CA GLU A 259 1.94 12.84 3.53
C GLU A 259 3.15 12.07 3.00
N GLU A 260 3.43 12.25 1.72
CA GLU A 260 4.60 11.69 1.05
C GLU A 260 5.29 12.74 0.17
N THR A 261 6.59 12.56 -0.05
CA THR A 261 7.32 13.37 -1.02
C THR A 261 7.62 12.54 -2.27
N ILE A 262 6.99 12.89 -3.38
CA ILE A 262 7.21 12.24 -4.67
C ILE A 262 7.86 13.24 -5.63
N ARG A 263 9.11 12.98 -6.05
CA ARG A 263 9.87 13.86 -6.96
C ARG A 263 9.90 15.32 -6.49
N ASN A 264 10.20 15.54 -5.22
CA ASN A 264 10.22 16.85 -4.55
C ASN A 264 8.85 17.56 -4.43
N THR A 265 7.76 16.86 -4.66
CA THR A 265 6.40 17.38 -4.49
C THR A 265 5.78 16.78 -3.24
N SER A 266 5.25 17.61 -2.35
CA SER A 266 4.43 17.14 -1.21
C SER A 266 3.07 16.67 -1.73
N VAL A 267 2.74 15.42 -1.38
CA VAL A 267 1.58 14.69 -1.87
C VAL A 267 0.77 14.16 -0.69
N CYS A 268 -0.49 14.50 -0.63
CA CYS A 268 -1.45 13.81 0.25
C CYS A 268 -1.87 12.49 -0.40
N VAL A 269 -1.47 11.38 0.19
CA VAL A 269 -1.79 10.04 -0.30
C VAL A 269 -2.99 9.50 0.45
N ILE A 270 -4.02 9.10 -0.29
CA ILE A 270 -5.12 8.32 0.27
C ILE A 270 -4.65 6.88 0.37
N MET A 271 -4.34 6.44 1.59
CA MET A 271 -3.82 5.11 1.88
C MET A 271 -4.93 4.07 1.87
N ASP A 272 -6.07 4.41 2.48
CA ASP A 272 -7.22 3.53 2.58
C ASP A 272 -8.51 4.35 2.69
N PHE A 273 -9.65 3.72 2.41
CA PHE A 273 -10.96 4.33 2.53
C PHE A 273 -12.05 3.27 2.63
N ALA A 274 -13.15 3.64 3.28
CA ALA A 274 -14.34 2.82 3.35
C ALA A 274 -15.61 3.70 3.48
N PHE A 275 -16.74 3.14 3.13
CA PHE A 275 -18.06 3.74 3.35
C PHE A 275 -19.11 2.64 3.52
N THR A 276 -20.16 2.93 4.28
CA THR A 276 -21.27 2.01 4.48
C THR A 276 -22.14 1.91 3.21
N ASP A 277 -22.93 0.88 3.09
CA ASP A 277 -23.74 0.62 1.90
C ASP A 277 -24.60 1.83 1.50
N GLY A 278 -24.61 2.15 0.21
CA GLY A 278 -25.31 3.32 -0.33
C GLY A 278 -24.69 4.68 -0.02
N LYS A 279 -23.59 4.75 0.75
CA LYS A 279 -22.95 6.00 1.22
C LYS A 279 -21.71 6.43 0.42
N GLU A 280 -21.62 6.07 -0.86
CA GLU A 280 -20.55 6.53 -1.74
C GLU A 280 -20.44 8.07 -1.80
N LYS A 281 -21.59 8.77 -1.78
CA LYS A 281 -21.62 10.24 -1.76
C LYS A 281 -20.98 10.81 -0.51
N SER A 282 -21.07 10.14 0.62
CA SER A 282 -20.46 10.55 1.89
C SER A 282 -18.95 10.57 1.81
N LEU A 283 -18.35 9.56 1.18
CA LEU A 283 -16.91 9.54 0.93
C LEU A 283 -16.49 10.63 -0.07
N LEU A 284 -17.25 10.84 -1.14
CA LEU A 284 -16.99 11.94 -2.08
C LEU A 284 -17.07 13.30 -1.38
N TYR A 285 -18.06 13.52 -0.52
CA TYR A 285 -18.20 14.74 0.27
C TYR A 285 -17.01 14.95 1.22
N LEU A 286 -16.57 13.89 1.90
CA LEU A 286 -15.39 13.92 2.77
C LEU A 286 -14.13 14.34 1.99
N ILE A 287 -13.89 13.74 0.82
CA ILE A 287 -12.76 14.10 -0.05
C ILE A 287 -12.89 15.54 -0.58
N GLN A 288 -14.09 15.99 -0.94
CA GLN A 288 -14.35 17.38 -1.34
C GLN A 288 -14.00 18.37 -0.23
N ASN A 289 -14.34 18.05 1.02
CA ASN A 289 -13.99 18.90 2.16
C ASN A 289 -12.47 19.06 2.32
N ILE A 290 -11.70 17.98 2.11
CA ILE A 290 -10.23 18.03 2.13
C ILE A 290 -9.70 18.92 1.00
N LEU A 291 -10.30 18.85 -0.21
CA LEU A 291 -9.91 19.69 -1.35
C LEU A 291 -10.21 21.17 -1.14
N VAL A 292 -11.35 21.50 -0.54
CA VAL A 292 -11.79 22.88 -0.28
C VAL A 292 -11.09 23.49 0.93
N ASN A 293 -10.83 22.68 1.94
CA ASN A 293 -10.20 23.07 3.20
C ASN A 293 -8.91 22.25 3.44
N PRO A 294 -7.81 22.54 2.75
CA PRO A 294 -6.56 21.79 2.93
C PRO A 294 -6.03 21.80 4.36
N SER A 295 -6.43 22.81 5.18
CA SER A 295 -6.10 22.88 6.61
C SER A 295 -6.73 21.78 7.46
N MET A 296 -7.65 20.99 6.92
CA MET A 296 -8.14 19.77 7.59
C MET A 296 -7.06 18.70 7.69
N THR A 297 -6.07 18.74 6.81
CA THR A 297 -4.86 17.95 6.93
C THR A 297 -3.76 18.80 7.61
N ASP A 298 -2.88 18.15 8.37
CA ASP A 298 -1.76 18.83 9.03
C ASP A 298 -0.63 19.16 8.03
N TRP A 299 -0.85 18.98 6.72
CA TRP A 299 0.18 19.03 5.68
C TRP A 299 -0.11 20.06 4.61
N ASP A 300 0.95 20.64 4.06
CA ASP A 300 0.88 21.58 2.95
C ASP A 300 1.10 20.87 1.60
N SER A 301 0.24 19.90 1.31
CA SER A 301 0.33 19.09 0.11
C SER A 301 -0.13 19.84 -1.14
N SER A 302 0.59 19.63 -2.25
CA SER A 302 0.28 20.25 -3.55
C SER A 302 -0.68 19.44 -4.41
N LEU A 303 -0.84 18.15 -4.12
CA LEU A 303 -1.77 17.26 -4.82
C LEU A 303 -2.25 16.12 -3.90
N ILE A 304 -3.38 15.53 -4.27
CA ILE A 304 -3.88 14.28 -3.68
C ILE A 304 -3.65 13.15 -4.68
N TYR A 305 -3.20 12.00 -4.17
CA TYR A 305 -2.96 10.78 -4.94
C TYR A 305 -3.71 9.60 -4.32
N ILE A 306 -4.26 8.74 -5.15
CA ILE A 306 -4.93 7.49 -4.75
C ILE A 306 -4.70 6.40 -5.79
N SER A 307 -4.54 5.18 -5.33
CA SER A 307 -4.55 3.98 -6.18
C SER A 307 -5.24 2.84 -5.43
N ALA A 308 -6.20 2.21 -6.09
CA ALA A 308 -6.92 1.07 -5.52
C ALA A 308 -7.61 0.26 -6.63
N SER A 309 -8.09 -0.93 -6.28
CA SER A 309 -8.88 -1.77 -7.18
C SER A 309 -10.40 -1.47 -7.14
N SER A 310 -10.83 -0.57 -6.25
CA SER A 310 -12.25 -0.26 -6.05
C SER A 310 -12.90 0.44 -7.25
N PRO A 311 -14.13 0.07 -7.61
CA PRO A 311 -14.95 0.79 -8.58
C PRO A 311 -15.19 2.26 -8.22
N PHE A 312 -15.18 2.60 -6.93
CA PHE A 312 -15.30 3.96 -6.40
C PHE A 312 -14.36 4.97 -7.08
N LEU A 313 -13.16 4.53 -7.50
CA LEU A 313 -12.19 5.43 -8.13
C LEU A 313 -12.75 6.14 -9.37
N SER A 314 -13.68 5.52 -10.08
CA SER A 314 -14.32 6.13 -11.25
C SER A 314 -15.15 7.37 -10.86
N SER A 315 -15.73 7.40 -9.69
CA SER A 315 -16.55 8.50 -9.16
C SER A 315 -15.72 9.72 -8.76
N LEU A 316 -14.42 9.55 -8.49
CA LEU A 316 -13.49 10.64 -8.18
C LEU A 316 -13.35 11.65 -9.33
N LYS A 317 -13.67 11.25 -10.57
CA LYS A 317 -13.72 12.17 -11.72
C LYS A 317 -14.70 13.32 -11.50
N GLN A 318 -15.76 13.12 -10.72
CA GLN A 318 -16.71 14.17 -10.34
C GLN A 318 -16.04 15.30 -9.53
N LEU A 319 -15.00 14.97 -8.78
CA LEU A 319 -14.19 15.90 -8.01
C LEU A 319 -12.97 16.43 -8.77
N GLY A 320 -12.88 16.18 -10.08
CA GLY A 320 -11.77 16.62 -10.92
C GLY A 320 -10.49 15.80 -10.79
N PHE A 321 -10.57 14.59 -10.25
CA PHE A 321 -9.42 13.66 -10.28
C PHE A 321 -9.15 13.19 -11.71
N ILE A 322 -7.88 13.10 -12.04
CA ILE A 322 -7.37 12.70 -13.35
C ILE A 322 -6.73 11.31 -13.22
N GLN A 323 -7.14 10.38 -14.04
CA GLN A 323 -6.51 9.07 -14.10
C GLN A 323 -5.12 9.19 -14.76
N ILE A 324 -4.10 8.63 -14.11
CA ILE A 324 -2.73 8.62 -14.64
C ILE A 324 -2.62 7.49 -15.68
N PRO A 325 -2.27 7.80 -16.94
CA PRO A 325 -1.93 6.76 -17.90
C PRO A 325 -0.76 5.90 -17.38
N GLN A 326 -0.80 4.58 -17.55
CA GLN A 326 0.24 3.68 -17.03
C GLN A 326 1.65 4.07 -17.50
N SER A 327 1.79 4.55 -18.74
CA SER A 327 3.07 5.01 -19.31
C SER A 327 3.66 6.23 -18.60
N LEU A 328 2.84 7.03 -17.94
CA LEU A 328 3.23 8.25 -17.22
C LEU A 328 3.26 8.03 -15.69
N ASN A 329 2.75 6.90 -15.21
CA ASN A 329 2.70 6.61 -13.79
C ASN A 329 4.12 6.33 -13.26
N PRO A 330 4.64 7.14 -12.32
CA PRO A 330 5.97 6.93 -11.75
C PRO A 330 6.05 5.65 -10.91
N ARG A 331 4.91 5.19 -10.39
CA ARG A 331 4.78 4.00 -9.54
C ARG A 331 3.64 3.13 -10.04
N VAL A 332 3.92 2.32 -11.08
CA VAL A 332 2.93 1.36 -11.58
C VAL A 332 2.81 0.21 -10.59
N LEU A 333 1.62 0.02 -10.05
CA LEU A 333 1.31 -1.01 -9.06
C LEU A 333 0.81 -2.26 -9.77
N ASN A 334 1.71 -3.20 -10.01
CA ASN A 334 1.37 -4.50 -10.56
C ASN A 334 1.18 -5.49 -9.40
N LEU A 335 -0.05 -5.89 -9.15
CA LEU A 335 -0.34 -6.96 -8.20
C LEU A 335 -0.11 -8.31 -8.88
N LEU A 336 0.74 -9.12 -8.30
CA LEU A 336 0.92 -10.53 -8.67
C LEU A 336 0.47 -11.41 -7.51
N GLY A 337 0.04 -12.62 -7.82
CA GLY A 337 -0.34 -13.60 -6.82
C GLY A 337 0.06 -15.02 -7.18
N ARG A 338 0.25 -15.83 -6.13
CA ARG A 338 0.53 -17.25 -6.21
C ARG A 338 -0.39 -17.99 -5.25
N SER A 339 -1.08 -19.01 -5.74
CA SER A 339 -1.79 -19.95 -4.87
C SER A 339 -0.80 -20.97 -4.33
N VAL A 340 -0.75 -21.12 -3.02
CA VAL A 340 -0.01 -22.17 -2.33
C VAL A 340 -0.79 -23.49 -2.43
N ASN A 341 -2.12 -23.41 -2.26
CA ASN A 341 -3.00 -24.57 -2.45
C ASN A 341 -3.48 -24.64 -3.91
N PRO A 342 -3.12 -25.68 -4.68
CA PRO A 342 -3.54 -25.82 -6.08
C PRO A 342 -5.05 -25.82 -6.30
N LEU A 343 -5.84 -26.30 -5.32
CA LEU A 343 -7.31 -26.36 -5.40
C LEU A 343 -7.96 -24.97 -5.27
N ALA A 344 -7.26 -24.02 -4.67
CA ALA A 344 -7.74 -22.65 -4.47
C ALA A 344 -7.30 -21.67 -5.59
N LYS A 345 -6.58 -22.15 -6.61
CA LYS A 345 -5.95 -21.32 -7.64
C LYS A 345 -6.96 -20.51 -8.45
N GLU A 346 -8.11 -21.08 -8.78
CA GLU A 346 -9.12 -20.39 -9.60
C GLU A 346 -9.78 -19.24 -8.85
N SER A 347 -10.07 -19.41 -7.58
CA SER A 347 -10.70 -18.39 -6.74
C SER A 347 -9.78 -17.18 -6.54
N PHE A 348 -8.50 -17.41 -6.35
CA PHE A 348 -7.51 -16.37 -6.14
C PHE A 348 -7.22 -15.54 -7.39
N ILE A 349 -7.26 -16.15 -8.56
CA ILE A 349 -7.00 -15.50 -9.85
C ILE A 349 -8.23 -14.74 -10.36
N ARG A 350 -9.45 -15.03 -9.87
CA ARG A 350 -10.66 -14.28 -10.21
C ARG A 350 -10.63 -12.88 -9.60
N MET A 351 -10.16 -11.97 -10.40
CA MET A 351 -9.66 -10.67 -10.02
C MET A 351 -10.65 -9.56 -9.93
N ASP A 352 -11.81 -9.77 -10.44
CA ASP A 352 -12.79 -8.69 -10.61
C ASP A 352 -13.35 -8.22 -9.27
N ASN A 353 -13.06 -8.95 -8.19
CA ASN A 353 -13.65 -8.70 -6.88
C ASN A 353 -12.65 -8.63 -5.70
N TRP A 354 -11.42 -8.15 -5.95
CA TRP A 354 -10.45 -7.84 -4.92
C TRP A 354 -10.52 -6.37 -4.49
N LEU A 355 -10.63 -6.12 -3.18
CA LEU A 355 -10.33 -4.80 -2.61
C LEU A 355 -8.84 -4.76 -2.26
N ILE A 356 -8.10 -3.95 -3.01
CA ILE A 356 -6.71 -3.62 -2.75
C ILE A 356 -6.60 -2.10 -2.74
N THR A 357 -5.94 -1.57 -1.72
CA THR A 357 -5.62 -0.15 -1.56
C THR A 357 -4.12 0.03 -1.33
N LEU A 358 -3.66 1.26 -1.16
CA LEU A 358 -2.26 1.52 -0.81
C LEU A 358 -1.91 1.04 0.60
N GLY A 359 -2.92 0.82 1.46
CA GLY A 359 -2.75 0.19 2.77
C GLY A 359 -2.22 -1.23 2.72
N ASP A 360 -2.51 -1.96 1.63
CA ASP A 360 -2.08 -3.34 1.43
C ASP A 360 -0.66 -3.46 0.84
N TRP A 361 -0.01 -2.32 0.60
CA TRP A 361 1.34 -2.24 0.04
C TRP A 361 2.34 -1.64 1.06
N ASP A 362 3.55 -2.13 1.04
CA ASP A 362 4.61 -1.80 2.01
C ASP A 362 5.40 -0.51 1.71
N VAL A 363 5.24 0.09 0.53
CA VAL A 363 6.10 1.18 0.05
C VAL A 363 5.63 2.58 0.48
N PHE A 364 4.39 2.72 0.95
CA PHE A 364 3.89 3.99 1.50
C PHE A 364 3.85 3.99 3.01
#